data_e268e28c9f37588a266680d0259a056e
#
_entry.id   e268e28c9f37588a266680d0259a056e
#
_cell.length_a   1.000
_cell.length_b   1.000
_cell.length_c   1.000
_cell.angle_alpha   90.00
_cell.angle_beta   90.00
_cell.angle_gamma   90.00
#
_symmetry.space_group_name_H-M   'P 1'
#
loop_
_entity.id
_entity.type
_entity.pdbx_description
1 polymer ?
#
loop_
_entity_poly.entity_id
_entity_poly.type
_entity_poly.pdbx_seq_one_letter_code
_entity_poly.pdbx_strand_id
1 'polypeptide(L)'
;MEAISLYELNNRIKQTLKASFADSVWITAEITEVQLNRSGHCYLQLADKREQEDSIVATARGTIWAFTFRTLRPYFETTTGRQLEKGMKVLLNVEVVFHELYGYSLNIRDIDPTYTIGDLERKKREILAQLKADGVIDMNRELEFPVLPKTIAVISSPTAAGLGDFM
;
A
#
# COMPACT_ATOMS: atom_id res chain seq x y z
N MET A 1 -25.12 -39.90 -2.59
CA MET A 1 -24.14 -38.83 -2.44
C MET A 1 -23.90 -38.66 -0.95
N GLU A 2 -22.67 -38.75 -0.53
CA GLU A 2 -22.31 -38.54 0.87
C GLU A 2 -22.14 -37.03 1.09
N ALA A 3 -22.97 -36.41 1.93
CA ALA A 3 -22.92 -35.01 2.23
C ALA A 3 -21.93 -34.78 3.40
N ILE A 4 -21.05 -33.79 3.26
CA ILE A 4 -20.15 -33.36 4.33
C ILE A 4 -20.63 -32.04 4.93
N SER A 5 -20.28 -31.76 6.18
CA SER A 5 -20.61 -30.49 6.83
C SER A 5 -19.76 -29.34 6.25
N LEU A 6 -20.26 -28.09 6.39
CA LEU A 6 -19.48 -26.89 6.02
C LEU A 6 -18.15 -26.80 6.79
N TYR A 7 -18.16 -27.17 8.06
CA TYR A 7 -16.94 -27.21 8.87
C TYR A 7 -15.91 -28.20 8.29
N GLU A 8 -16.37 -29.39 7.90
CA GLU A 8 -15.50 -30.39 7.31
C GLU A 8 -14.93 -29.94 5.97
N LEU A 9 -15.75 -29.30 5.12
CA LEU A 9 -15.29 -28.67 3.87
C LEU A 9 -14.20 -27.62 4.15
N ASN A 10 -14.47 -26.69 5.06
CA ASN A 10 -13.52 -25.64 5.41
C ASN A 10 -12.22 -26.18 6.01
N ASN A 11 -12.32 -27.26 6.81
CA ASN A 11 -11.14 -27.93 7.36
C ASN A 11 -10.29 -28.60 6.26
N ARG A 12 -10.91 -29.24 5.27
CA ARG A 12 -10.20 -29.79 4.10
C ARG A 12 -9.50 -28.68 3.29
N ILE A 13 -10.17 -27.55 3.06
CA ILE A 13 -9.56 -26.37 2.38
C ILE A 13 -8.34 -25.89 3.18
N LYS A 14 -8.48 -25.73 4.50
CA LYS A 14 -7.38 -25.33 5.38
C LYS A 14 -6.18 -26.26 5.29
N GLN A 15 -6.41 -27.58 5.35
CA GLN A 15 -5.35 -28.58 5.25
C GLN A 15 -4.65 -28.54 3.89
N THR A 16 -5.42 -28.42 2.82
CA THR A 16 -4.88 -28.30 1.45
C THR A 16 -4.02 -27.04 1.28
N LEU A 17 -4.53 -25.90 1.74
CA LEU A 17 -3.76 -24.65 1.69
C LEU A 17 -2.48 -24.73 2.53
N LYS A 18 -2.56 -25.29 3.74
CA LYS A 18 -1.39 -25.47 4.60
C LYS A 18 -0.35 -26.41 3.98
N ALA A 19 -0.76 -27.44 3.28
CA ALA A 19 0.15 -28.36 2.59
C ALA A 19 0.79 -27.72 1.35
N SER A 20 0.01 -26.90 0.60
CA SER A 20 0.48 -26.25 -0.63
C SER A 20 1.32 -25.00 -0.38
N PHE A 21 1.08 -24.30 0.74
CA PHE A 21 1.77 -23.07 1.14
C PHE A 21 2.40 -23.27 2.53
N ALA A 22 3.32 -24.26 2.63
CA ALA A 22 4.01 -24.58 3.88
C ALA A 22 4.96 -23.45 4.29
N ASP A 23 5.58 -22.79 3.31
CA ASP A 23 6.50 -21.69 3.49
C ASP A 23 5.83 -20.33 3.19
N SER A 24 6.40 -19.26 3.73
CA SER A 24 6.02 -17.91 3.37
C SER A 24 6.42 -17.57 1.93
N VAL A 25 5.64 -16.74 1.27
CA VAL A 25 5.88 -16.31 -0.12
C VAL A 25 5.95 -14.79 -0.20
N TRP A 26 6.77 -14.30 -1.11
CA TRP A 26 6.81 -12.88 -1.43
C TRP A 26 5.76 -12.54 -2.49
N ILE A 27 4.93 -11.53 -2.20
CA ILE A 27 3.91 -11.04 -3.11
C ILE A 27 4.04 -9.53 -3.30
N THR A 28 3.71 -9.06 -4.49
CA THR A 28 3.50 -7.64 -4.76
C THR A 28 2.01 -7.31 -4.67
N ALA A 29 1.66 -6.19 -4.07
CA ALA A 29 0.27 -5.72 -3.99
C ALA A 29 0.23 -4.21 -3.82
N GLU A 30 -0.92 -3.60 -4.12
CA GLU A 30 -1.24 -2.23 -3.76
C GLU A 30 -2.07 -2.21 -2.48
N ILE A 31 -1.71 -1.36 -1.54
CA ILE A 31 -2.50 -1.12 -0.33
C ILE A 31 -3.71 -0.26 -0.70
N THR A 32 -4.91 -0.77 -0.52
CA THR A 32 -6.15 -0.01 -0.72
C THR A 32 -6.72 0.56 0.56
N GLU A 33 -6.39 -0.04 1.71
CA GLU A 33 -6.79 0.43 3.03
C GLU A 33 -5.77 0.01 4.09
N VAL A 34 -5.54 0.89 5.08
CA VAL A 34 -4.72 0.61 6.27
C VAL A 34 -5.56 0.91 7.50
N GLN A 35 -5.70 -0.06 8.38
CA GLN A 35 -6.43 0.08 9.63
C GLN A 35 -5.58 -0.38 10.82
N LEU A 36 -5.33 0.51 11.75
CA LEU A 36 -4.68 0.20 13.02
C LEU A 36 -5.75 -0.04 14.08
N ASN A 37 -5.68 -1.16 14.77
CA ASN A 37 -6.57 -1.41 15.89
C ASN A 37 -5.94 -1.00 17.24
N ARG A 38 -6.77 -0.93 18.28
CA ARG A 38 -6.34 -0.57 19.64
C ARG A 38 -5.34 -1.56 20.24
N SER A 39 -5.32 -2.80 19.78
CA SER A 39 -4.39 -3.85 20.22
C SER A 39 -3.03 -3.78 19.51
N GLY A 40 -2.82 -2.79 18.62
CA GLY A 40 -1.58 -2.58 17.89
C GLY A 40 -1.39 -3.45 16.65
N HIS A 41 -2.41 -4.21 16.23
CA HIS A 41 -2.40 -4.92 14.95
C HIS A 41 -2.66 -3.95 13.80
N CYS A 42 -1.97 -4.15 12.68
CA CYS A 42 -2.22 -3.43 11.44
C CYS A 42 -2.92 -4.35 10.45
N TYR A 43 -4.10 -3.95 10.01
CA TYR A 43 -4.87 -4.63 8.97
C TYR A 43 -4.71 -3.88 7.67
N LEU A 44 -4.39 -4.61 6.61
CA LEU A 44 -4.25 -4.09 5.27
C LEU A 44 -5.30 -4.73 4.36
N GLN A 45 -5.95 -3.91 3.55
CA GLN A 45 -6.64 -4.42 2.38
C GLN A 45 -5.68 -4.29 1.20
N LEU A 46 -5.40 -5.41 0.56
CA LEU A 46 -4.46 -5.53 -0.55
C LEU A 46 -5.23 -5.78 -1.85
N ALA A 47 -4.77 -5.19 -2.93
CA ALA A 47 -5.29 -5.43 -4.26
C ALA A 47 -4.15 -5.59 -5.27
N ASP A 48 -4.41 -6.39 -6.29
CA ASP A 48 -3.62 -6.40 -7.52
C ASP A 48 -4.44 -5.79 -8.64
N LYS A 49 -3.83 -4.93 -9.45
CA LYS A 49 -4.46 -4.21 -10.55
C LYS A 49 -3.76 -4.51 -11.87
N ARG A 50 -4.53 -4.61 -12.94
CA ARG A 50 -3.95 -4.62 -14.28
C ARG A 50 -3.41 -3.25 -14.64
N GLU A 51 -2.15 -3.20 -15.10
CA GLU A 51 -1.46 -1.94 -15.43
C GLU A 51 -2.17 -1.11 -16.51
N GLN A 52 -2.93 -1.74 -17.40
CA GLN A 52 -3.58 -1.06 -18.54
C GLN A 52 -5.00 -0.58 -18.28
N GLU A 53 -5.70 -1.09 -17.27
CA GLU A 53 -7.15 -0.86 -17.10
C GLU A 53 -7.54 -0.30 -15.73
N ASP A 54 -6.59 -0.15 -14.78
CA ASP A 54 -6.83 0.15 -13.35
C ASP A 54 -7.90 -0.76 -12.70
N SER A 55 -8.19 -1.89 -13.36
CA SER A 55 -9.16 -2.86 -12.88
C SER A 55 -8.53 -3.77 -11.84
N ILE A 56 -9.22 -3.95 -10.70
CA ILE A 56 -8.78 -4.86 -9.63
C ILE A 56 -9.00 -6.30 -10.10
N VAL A 57 -7.93 -7.09 -10.12
CA VAL A 57 -7.96 -8.51 -10.53
C VAL A 57 -7.86 -9.48 -9.36
N ALA A 58 -7.34 -9.04 -8.23
CA ALA A 58 -7.29 -9.83 -7.00
C ALA A 58 -7.35 -8.93 -5.77
N THR A 59 -7.91 -9.45 -4.69
CA THR A 59 -7.91 -8.80 -3.38
C THR A 59 -7.60 -9.80 -2.27
N ALA A 60 -6.94 -9.33 -1.22
CA ALA A 60 -6.72 -10.13 -0.02
C ALA A 60 -6.70 -9.24 1.23
N ARG A 61 -7.09 -9.82 2.36
CA ARG A 61 -6.88 -9.19 3.67
C ARG A 61 -5.52 -9.61 4.20
N GLY A 62 -4.70 -8.62 4.57
CA GLY A 62 -3.41 -8.83 5.23
C GLY A 62 -3.46 -8.38 6.69
N THR A 63 -2.81 -9.13 7.57
CA THR A 63 -2.67 -8.77 8.98
C THR A 63 -1.18 -8.73 9.34
N ILE A 64 -0.72 -7.62 9.87
CA ILE A 64 0.58 -7.53 10.55
C ILE A 64 0.28 -7.55 12.05
N TRP A 65 0.69 -8.61 12.73
CA TRP A 65 0.47 -8.74 14.17
C TRP A 65 1.27 -7.71 14.95
N ALA A 66 0.78 -7.28 16.09
CA ALA A 66 1.35 -6.18 16.88
C ALA A 66 2.85 -6.33 17.17
N PHE A 67 3.30 -7.55 17.45
CA PHE A 67 4.72 -7.82 17.70
C PHE A 67 5.57 -7.53 16.45
N THR A 68 5.17 -8.06 15.31
CA THR A 68 5.82 -7.85 14.00
C THR A 68 5.73 -6.38 13.58
N PHE A 69 4.57 -5.75 13.77
CA PHE A 69 4.34 -4.35 13.39
C PHE A 69 5.22 -3.36 14.16
N ARG A 70 5.53 -3.64 15.43
CA ARG A 70 6.46 -2.81 16.23
C ARG A 70 7.86 -2.73 15.62
N THR A 71 8.27 -3.76 14.90
CA THR A 71 9.60 -3.82 14.25
C THR A 71 9.51 -3.32 12.81
N LEU A 72 8.50 -3.77 12.05
CA LEU A 72 8.38 -3.43 10.64
C LEU A 72 8.04 -1.95 10.40
N ARG A 73 7.19 -1.38 11.24
CA ARG A 73 6.77 0.02 11.09
C ARG A 73 7.95 1.00 11.14
N PRO A 74 8.79 1.05 12.20
CA PRO A 74 9.93 1.96 12.24
C PRO A 74 10.93 1.70 11.12
N TYR A 75 11.17 0.43 10.79
CA TYR A 75 12.05 0.04 9.69
C TYR A 75 11.56 0.62 8.35
N PHE A 76 10.28 0.41 8.04
CA PHE A 76 9.67 0.94 6.82
C PHE A 76 9.69 2.47 6.79
N GLU A 77 9.25 3.12 7.88
CA GLU A 77 9.19 4.58 7.98
C GLU A 77 10.58 5.24 7.88
N THR A 78 11.60 4.66 8.51
CA THR A 78 12.97 5.19 8.44
C THR A 78 13.56 5.03 7.05
N THR A 79 13.28 3.92 6.37
CA THR A 79 13.86 3.62 5.05
C THR A 79 13.15 4.38 3.94
N THR A 80 11.82 4.51 3.99
CA THR A 80 11.03 5.15 2.93
C THR A 80 10.74 6.64 3.19
N GLY A 81 10.91 7.10 4.43
CA GLY A 81 10.50 8.44 4.87
C GLY A 81 8.97 8.60 4.95
N ARG A 82 8.19 7.52 4.84
CA ARG A 82 6.71 7.56 4.78
C ARG A 82 6.11 6.46 5.65
N GLN A 83 4.89 6.67 6.13
CA GLN A 83 4.09 5.64 6.77
C GLN A 83 3.42 4.74 5.72
N LEU A 84 3.03 3.53 6.14
CA LEU A 84 2.18 2.68 5.30
C LEU A 84 0.85 3.38 5.04
N GLU A 85 0.54 3.62 3.78
CA GLU A 85 -0.67 4.34 3.39
C GLU A 85 -1.30 3.77 2.12
N LYS A 86 -2.56 4.12 1.90
CA LYS A 86 -3.31 3.76 0.70
C LYS A 86 -2.60 4.23 -0.57
N GLY A 87 -2.62 3.41 -1.62
CA GLY A 87 -2.04 3.69 -2.94
C GLY A 87 -0.56 3.32 -3.06
N MET A 88 0.06 2.82 -1.98
CA MET A 88 1.44 2.31 -2.05
C MET A 88 1.47 0.92 -2.65
N LYS A 89 2.39 0.69 -3.60
CA LYS A 89 2.80 -0.65 -4.01
C LYS A 89 3.86 -1.17 -3.06
N VAL A 90 3.65 -2.37 -2.56
CA VAL A 90 4.50 -3.01 -1.56
C VAL A 90 4.89 -4.42 -1.98
N LEU A 91 6.06 -4.86 -1.54
CA LEU A 91 6.52 -6.24 -1.62
C LEU A 91 6.49 -6.82 -0.21
N LEU A 92 5.63 -7.81 0.00
CA LEU A 92 5.32 -8.39 1.30
C LEU A 92 5.68 -9.86 1.35
N ASN A 93 6.36 -10.27 2.42
CA ASN A 93 6.49 -11.69 2.76
C ASN A 93 5.27 -12.11 3.58
N VAL A 94 4.52 -13.08 3.08
CA VAL A 94 3.23 -13.47 3.64
C VAL A 94 3.10 -14.97 3.84
N GLU A 95 2.40 -15.37 4.88
CA GLU A 95 1.89 -16.72 5.06
C GLU A 95 0.42 -16.75 4.68
N VAL A 96 0.03 -17.79 3.94
CA VAL A 96 -1.35 -18.06 3.59
C VAL A 96 -2.06 -18.68 4.78
N VAL A 97 -3.12 -18.04 5.27
CA VAL A 97 -3.90 -18.49 6.41
C VAL A 97 -5.36 -18.68 6.00
N PHE A 98 -5.95 -19.79 6.42
CA PHE A 98 -7.38 -20.02 6.29
C PHE A 98 -7.98 -20.31 7.67
N HIS A 99 -9.00 -19.55 8.02
CA HIS A 99 -9.77 -19.74 9.24
C HIS A 99 -11.17 -20.21 8.91
N GLU A 100 -11.68 -21.23 9.60
CA GLU A 100 -12.94 -21.88 9.29
C GLU A 100 -14.15 -20.92 9.32
N LEU A 101 -14.08 -19.84 10.14
CA LEU A 101 -15.13 -18.80 10.24
C LEU A 101 -14.86 -17.59 9.34
N TYR A 102 -13.59 -17.20 9.16
CA TYR A 102 -13.23 -15.93 8.51
C TYR A 102 -12.68 -16.08 7.11
N GLY A 103 -12.46 -17.34 6.68
CA GLY A 103 -11.96 -17.64 5.34
C GLY A 103 -10.47 -17.36 5.17
N TYR A 104 -10.10 -17.03 3.93
CA TYR A 104 -8.74 -16.77 3.48
C TYR A 104 -8.24 -15.40 3.93
N SER A 105 -7.01 -15.36 4.39
CA SER A 105 -6.29 -14.12 4.72
C SER A 105 -4.77 -14.34 4.65
N LEU A 106 -4.01 -13.27 4.68
CA LEU A 106 -2.56 -13.27 4.68
C LEU A 106 -2.01 -12.81 6.02
N ASN A 107 -1.06 -13.54 6.59
CA ASN A 107 -0.30 -13.12 7.74
C ASN A 107 1.03 -12.53 7.25
N ILE A 108 1.20 -11.22 7.36
CA ILE A 108 2.37 -10.51 6.86
C ILE A 108 3.50 -10.64 7.87
N ARG A 109 4.62 -11.22 7.42
CA ARG A 109 5.82 -11.49 8.21
C ARG A 109 6.89 -10.44 8.02
N ASP A 110 6.99 -9.91 6.79
CA ASP A 110 8.02 -8.94 6.43
C ASP A 110 7.56 -8.03 5.29
N ILE A 111 8.26 -6.93 5.09
CA ILE A 111 8.05 -5.96 4.02
C ILE A 111 9.40 -5.51 3.48
N ASP A 112 9.54 -5.42 2.15
CA ASP A 112 10.71 -4.82 1.51
C ASP A 112 10.42 -3.35 1.15
N PRO A 113 10.99 -2.39 1.91
CA PRO A 113 10.78 -0.98 1.63
C PRO A 113 11.47 -0.51 0.35
N THR A 114 12.50 -1.23 -0.13
CA THR A 114 13.24 -0.81 -1.34
C THR A 114 12.39 -0.94 -2.58
N TYR A 115 11.50 -1.93 -2.63
CA TYR A 115 10.51 -2.09 -3.69
C TYR A 115 9.57 -0.87 -3.78
N THR A 116 9.07 -0.42 -2.62
CA THR A 116 8.16 0.75 -2.54
C THR A 116 8.87 2.03 -3.00
N ILE A 117 10.12 2.24 -2.60
CA ILE A 117 10.93 3.38 -3.06
C ILE A 117 11.10 3.33 -4.58
N GLY A 118 11.44 2.16 -5.13
CA GLY A 118 11.61 1.99 -6.57
C GLY A 118 10.35 2.31 -7.37
N ASP A 119 9.16 1.89 -6.89
CA ASP A 119 7.88 2.21 -7.53
C ASP A 119 7.57 3.72 -7.47
N LEU A 120 7.81 4.37 -6.33
CA LEU A 120 7.61 5.82 -6.17
C LEU A 120 8.52 6.62 -7.10
N GLU A 121 9.79 6.24 -7.21
CA GLU A 121 10.75 6.87 -8.11
C GLU A 121 10.37 6.68 -9.59
N ARG A 122 9.87 5.51 -9.95
CA ARG A 122 9.35 5.22 -11.29
C ARG A 122 8.16 6.12 -11.62
N LYS A 123 7.14 6.15 -10.74
CA LYS A 123 5.95 7.01 -10.90
C LYS A 123 6.33 8.49 -11.03
N LYS A 124 7.26 8.97 -10.21
CA LYS A 124 7.76 10.36 -10.28
C LYS A 124 8.38 10.66 -11.64
N ARG A 125 9.22 9.76 -12.17
CA ARG A 125 9.84 9.93 -13.49
C ARG A 125 8.81 9.95 -14.61
N GLU A 126 7.82 9.05 -14.57
CA GLU A 126 6.74 8.99 -15.55
C GLU A 126 5.92 10.29 -15.58
N ILE A 127 5.52 10.80 -14.40
CA ILE A 127 4.79 12.07 -14.28
C ILE A 127 5.63 13.24 -14.83
N LEU A 128 6.91 13.31 -14.48
CA LEU A 128 7.79 14.36 -14.97
C LEU A 128 7.97 14.29 -16.49
N ALA A 129 8.08 13.09 -17.05
CA ALA A 129 8.18 12.91 -18.50
C ALA A 129 6.91 13.37 -19.21
N GLN A 130 5.74 13.05 -18.66
CA GLN A 130 4.46 13.48 -19.19
C GLN A 130 4.32 15.01 -19.13
N LEU A 131 4.59 15.64 -17.97
CA LEU A 131 4.52 17.08 -17.82
C LEU A 131 5.47 17.84 -18.78
N LYS A 132 6.64 17.25 -19.09
CA LYS A 132 7.54 17.78 -20.11
C LYS A 132 6.95 17.64 -21.52
N ALA A 133 6.39 16.47 -21.85
CA ALA A 133 5.78 16.23 -23.14
C ALA A 133 4.58 17.14 -23.39
N ASP A 134 3.80 17.42 -22.36
CA ASP A 134 2.65 18.34 -22.39
C ASP A 134 3.07 19.82 -22.39
N GLY A 135 4.37 20.13 -22.23
CA GLY A 135 4.91 21.49 -22.24
C GLY A 135 4.52 22.35 -21.02
N VAL A 136 3.91 21.74 -19.98
CA VAL A 136 3.38 22.48 -18.83
C VAL A 136 4.40 22.74 -17.72
N ILE A 137 5.53 22.02 -17.73
CA ILE A 137 6.51 22.05 -16.63
C ILE A 137 7.17 23.42 -16.45
N ASP A 138 7.35 24.17 -17.53
CA ASP A 138 8.00 25.49 -17.54
C ASP A 138 7.01 26.66 -17.71
N MET A 139 5.71 26.39 -17.92
CA MET A 139 4.68 27.43 -18.16
C MET A 139 4.68 28.52 -17.10
N ASN A 140 4.94 28.18 -15.83
CA ASN A 140 4.97 29.16 -14.75
C ASN A 140 6.16 30.14 -14.84
N ARG A 141 7.26 29.74 -15.50
CA ARG A 141 8.44 30.62 -15.72
C ARG A 141 8.22 31.64 -16.81
N GLU A 142 7.29 31.36 -17.72
CA GLU A 142 6.95 32.25 -18.85
C GLU A 142 5.95 33.33 -18.45
N LEU A 143 5.33 33.22 -17.25
CA LEU A 143 4.39 34.21 -16.75
C LEU A 143 5.12 35.44 -16.19
N GLU A 144 4.66 36.64 -16.58
CA GLU A 144 5.13 37.87 -15.97
C GLU A 144 4.72 37.94 -14.50
N PHE A 145 5.67 38.33 -13.65
CA PHE A 145 5.39 38.47 -12.22
C PHE A 145 4.51 39.72 -11.99
N PRO A 146 3.32 39.61 -11.39
CA PRO A 146 2.44 40.74 -11.18
C PRO A 146 3.06 41.74 -10.18
N VAL A 147 3.09 43.02 -10.52
CA VAL A 147 3.62 44.10 -9.66
C VAL A 147 2.85 44.17 -8.33
N LEU A 148 1.55 43.88 -8.35
CA LEU A 148 0.69 43.83 -7.16
C LEU A 148 -0.23 42.60 -7.24
N PRO A 149 0.13 41.45 -6.62
CA PRO A 149 -0.70 40.27 -6.64
C PRO A 149 -1.97 40.49 -5.81
N LYS A 150 -3.15 40.31 -6.42
CA LYS A 150 -4.46 40.40 -5.75
C LYS A 150 -4.92 39.07 -5.16
N THR A 151 -4.38 37.96 -5.66
CA THR A 151 -4.73 36.64 -5.23
C THR A 151 -3.47 35.78 -5.18
N ILE A 152 -3.29 35.04 -4.08
CA ILE A 152 -2.18 34.12 -3.88
C ILE A 152 -2.76 32.73 -3.65
N ALA A 153 -2.36 31.76 -4.47
CA ALA A 153 -2.67 30.36 -4.26
C ALA A 153 -1.47 29.66 -3.58
N VAL A 154 -1.71 29.05 -2.44
CA VAL A 154 -0.69 28.29 -1.69
C VAL A 154 -0.92 26.80 -1.90
N ILE A 155 0.08 26.11 -2.45
CA ILE A 155 0.09 24.66 -2.61
C ILE A 155 1.10 24.11 -1.63
N SER A 156 0.65 23.35 -0.63
CA SER A 156 1.51 22.81 0.41
C SER A 156 0.99 21.47 0.92
N SER A 157 1.87 20.67 1.55
CA SER A 157 1.44 19.53 2.35
C SER A 157 0.79 20.01 3.64
N PRO A 158 -0.30 19.37 4.13
CA PRO A 158 -0.91 19.67 5.42
C PRO A 158 0.07 19.60 6.61
N THR A 159 1.15 18.84 6.46
CA THR A 159 2.17 18.63 7.49
C THR A 159 3.44 19.46 7.28
N ALA A 160 3.45 20.34 6.28
CA ALA A 160 4.62 21.19 6.02
C ALA A 160 4.78 22.26 7.13
N ALA A 161 5.95 22.32 7.74
CA ALA A 161 6.25 23.27 8.83
C ALA A 161 5.95 24.72 8.43
N GLY A 162 6.35 25.13 7.21
CA GLY A 162 6.12 26.50 6.72
C GLY A 162 4.66 26.85 6.42
N LEU A 163 3.74 25.88 6.37
CA LEU A 163 2.32 26.17 6.19
C LEU A 163 1.74 26.86 7.45
N GLY A 164 2.18 26.44 8.64
CA GLY A 164 1.76 27.02 9.92
C GLY A 164 2.22 28.48 10.06
N ASP A 165 3.37 28.84 9.50
CA ASP A 165 3.89 30.21 9.53
C ASP A 165 3.17 31.12 8.54
N PHE A 166 2.54 30.55 7.51
CA PHE A 166 1.81 31.29 6.48
C PHE A 166 0.33 31.54 6.86
N MET A 167 -0.28 30.65 7.65
CA MET A 167 -1.69 30.73 8.08
C MET A 167 -1.88 31.65 9.28
#